data_0df954412aaa82937725454bceabd045
#
_entry.id   0df954412aaa82937725454bceabd045
#
_cell.length_a   1.000
_cell.length_b   1.000
_cell.length_c   1.000
_cell.angle_alpha   90.00
_cell.angle_beta   90.00
_cell.angle_gamma   90.00
#
_symmetry.space_group_name_H-M   'P 1'
#
loop_
_entity.id
_entity.type
_entity.pdbx_description
1 polymer ?
#
loop_
_entity_poly.entity_id
_entity_poly.type
_entity_poly.pdbx_seq_one_letter_code
_entity_poly.pdbx_strand_id
1 'polypeptide(L)'
;MKDKEFKKLVKQVETKKLDKKARENAPGEYADLGSGFTHYEMKDGGDPSKPPVVLVHGYSTPYFLYDHIFDALVAEGYRVIRYDLLGRGLSERVKEKYTPELFAKQLKELVDELIPNEPFIVFGTSMGGSIVAAFCAKWPDLVQKIVFYAPAGMDNFKPPIYMKLATVPVIGKRIFKLVMPKSTLARATDELLHQDEAVKDKFVRDLAYTMQYKGYLDGTWSSLVNTILKTKEDTKLYKKMARQHIPTLVIWGTEDKTMPIYQIDRMAKVLKDAEFVIFEGSGHIFLYDEGDRAIAHTLPFLKEE
;
A
#
# COMPACT_ATOMS: atom_id res chain seq x y z
N MET A 1 17.93 -12.88 -11.22
CA MET A 1 17.22 -13.02 -12.55
C MET A 1 18.16 -12.83 -13.72
N LYS A 2 18.02 -13.62 -14.84
CA LYS A 2 18.84 -13.44 -16.06
C LYS A 2 18.43 -12.18 -16.84
N ASP A 3 19.39 -11.46 -17.41
CA ASP A 3 19.16 -10.20 -18.16
C ASP A 3 18.11 -10.33 -19.30
N LYS A 4 18.07 -11.48 -19.99
CA LYS A 4 17.07 -11.75 -21.04
C LYS A 4 15.64 -11.81 -20.48
N GLU A 5 15.46 -12.43 -19.33
CA GLU A 5 14.16 -12.53 -18.63
C GLU A 5 13.71 -11.15 -18.13
N PHE A 6 14.59 -10.41 -17.47
CA PHE A 6 14.31 -9.05 -17.03
C PHE A 6 13.85 -8.14 -18.18
N LYS A 7 14.58 -8.13 -19.31
CA LYS A 7 14.19 -7.38 -20.52
C LYS A 7 12.81 -7.79 -21.05
N LYS A 8 12.45 -9.08 -20.93
CA LYS A 8 11.12 -9.58 -21.33
C LYS A 8 10.03 -9.00 -20.41
N LEU A 9 10.24 -9.00 -19.09
CA LEU A 9 9.29 -8.43 -18.14
C LEU A 9 9.06 -6.94 -18.37
N VAL A 10 10.13 -6.16 -18.58
CA VAL A 10 10.01 -4.72 -18.91
C VAL A 10 9.15 -4.49 -20.16
N LYS A 11 9.31 -5.32 -21.21
CA LYS A 11 8.53 -5.23 -22.45
C LYS A 11 7.06 -5.61 -22.28
N GLN A 12 6.70 -6.33 -21.22
CA GLN A 12 5.31 -6.74 -20.94
C GLN A 12 4.48 -5.66 -20.25
N VAL A 13 5.11 -4.60 -19.74
CA VAL A 13 4.40 -3.51 -19.06
C VAL A 13 3.39 -2.85 -20.01
N GLU A 14 2.14 -2.71 -19.56
CA GLU A 14 1.00 -2.14 -20.29
C GLU A 14 0.67 -2.79 -21.66
N THR A 15 0.95 -4.08 -21.82
CA THR A 15 0.63 -4.78 -23.07
C THR A 15 -0.77 -5.41 -23.09
N LYS A 16 -1.37 -5.68 -21.92
CA LYS A 16 -2.68 -6.34 -21.78
C LYS A 16 -3.77 -5.37 -21.34
N LYS A 17 -5.04 -5.74 -21.60
CA LYS A 17 -6.21 -5.09 -21.01
C LYS A 17 -6.69 -5.90 -19.82
N LEU A 18 -7.16 -5.23 -18.78
CA LEU A 18 -7.85 -5.85 -17.65
C LEU A 18 -9.36 -5.89 -17.97
N ASP A 19 -9.73 -6.70 -18.94
CA ASP A 19 -11.12 -6.92 -19.35
C ASP A 19 -11.80 -8.01 -18.50
N LYS A 20 -13.06 -8.29 -18.77
CA LYS A 20 -13.85 -9.30 -18.06
C LYS A 20 -13.13 -10.67 -18.03
N LYS A 21 -12.63 -11.13 -19.19
CA LYS A 21 -11.92 -12.41 -19.31
C LYS A 21 -10.63 -12.43 -18.46
N ALA A 22 -9.89 -11.32 -18.43
CA ALA A 22 -8.69 -11.20 -17.63
C ALA A 22 -9.02 -11.28 -16.12
N ARG A 23 -10.12 -10.63 -15.68
CA ARG A 23 -10.60 -10.71 -14.29
C ARG A 23 -11.05 -12.11 -13.90
N GLU A 24 -11.81 -12.79 -14.76
CA GLU A 24 -12.28 -14.18 -14.52
C GLU A 24 -11.14 -15.20 -14.38
N ASN A 25 -9.95 -14.91 -14.94
CA ASN A 25 -8.78 -15.77 -14.87
C ASN A 25 -7.72 -15.27 -13.86
N ALA A 26 -7.99 -14.19 -13.15
CA ALA A 26 -7.11 -13.66 -12.12
C ALA A 26 -7.35 -14.40 -10.78
N PRO A 27 -6.35 -14.45 -9.89
CA PRO A 27 -6.58 -14.91 -8.52
C PRO A 27 -7.50 -13.92 -7.77
N GLY A 28 -8.08 -14.37 -6.65
CA GLY A 28 -8.93 -13.54 -5.80
C GLY A 28 -10.32 -13.27 -6.38
N GLU A 29 -10.97 -12.25 -5.86
CA GLU A 29 -12.34 -11.88 -6.17
C GLU A 29 -12.42 -10.41 -6.60
N TYR A 30 -13.60 -10.00 -7.09
CA TYR A 30 -13.86 -8.63 -7.53
C TYR A 30 -15.16 -8.11 -6.94
N ALA A 31 -15.10 -6.93 -6.32
CA ALA A 31 -16.26 -6.12 -5.96
C ALA A 31 -16.50 -5.06 -7.05
N ASP A 32 -17.75 -4.93 -7.50
CA ASP A 32 -18.19 -3.87 -8.42
C ASP A 32 -18.64 -2.65 -7.61
N LEU A 33 -17.69 -1.78 -7.31
CA LEU A 33 -17.91 -0.61 -6.47
C LEU A 33 -18.25 0.62 -7.30
N GLY A 34 -18.89 1.61 -6.70
CA GLY A 34 -19.15 2.89 -7.36
C GLY A 34 -17.91 3.63 -7.84
N SER A 35 -16.74 3.35 -7.21
CA SER A 35 -15.43 3.86 -7.62
C SER A 35 -14.74 3.02 -8.71
N GLY A 36 -15.23 1.80 -9.01
CA GLY A 36 -14.68 0.88 -10.02
C GLY A 36 -14.46 -0.54 -9.51
N PHE A 37 -14.25 -1.50 -10.41
CA PHE A 37 -13.96 -2.88 -10.06
C PHE A 37 -12.71 -2.96 -9.20
N THR A 38 -12.89 -3.45 -7.98
CA THR A 38 -11.81 -3.62 -7.00
C THR A 38 -11.51 -5.10 -6.82
N HIS A 39 -10.28 -5.49 -7.11
CA HIS A 39 -9.74 -6.82 -6.80
C HIS A 39 -9.45 -6.93 -5.31
N TYR A 40 -9.85 -8.03 -4.69
CA TYR A 40 -9.57 -8.32 -3.29
C TYR A 40 -9.40 -9.81 -3.03
N GLU A 41 -8.81 -10.13 -1.90
CA GLU A 41 -8.81 -11.44 -1.29
C GLU A 41 -9.29 -11.32 0.15
N MET A 42 -10.19 -12.21 0.56
CA MET A 42 -10.68 -12.30 1.93
C MET A 42 -10.57 -13.75 2.42
N LYS A 43 -10.03 -13.91 3.63
CA LYS A 43 -10.02 -15.19 4.34
C LYS A 43 -10.56 -14.99 5.75
N ASP A 44 -11.36 -15.94 6.20
CA ASP A 44 -11.87 -15.99 7.58
C ASP A 44 -10.99 -16.93 8.42
N GLY A 45 -10.43 -16.41 9.51
CA GLY A 45 -9.63 -17.18 10.45
C GLY A 45 -10.47 -17.97 11.47
N GLY A 46 -11.79 -17.72 11.52
CA GLY A 46 -12.76 -18.53 12.28
C GLY A 46 -13.02 -18.06 13.71
N ASP A 47 -12.46 -16.96 14.18
CA ASP A 47 -12.78 -16.40 15.51
C ASP A 47 -13.72 -15.17 15.37
N PRO A 48 -15.03 -15.35 15.61
CA PRO A 48 -16.02 -14.27 15.45
C PRO A 48 -15.90 -13.17 16.51
N SER A 49 -15.11 -13.36 17.56
CA SER A 49 -14.85 -12.33 18.58
C SER A 49 -13.83 -11.28 18.11
N LYS A 50 -13.06 -11.59 17.07
CA LYS A 50 -12.04 -10.69 16.54
C LYS A 50 -12.60 -9.80 15.44
N PRO A 51 -12.28 -8.49 15.47
CA PRO A 51 -12.69 -7.58 14.41
C PRO A 51 -12.03 -7.94 13.09
N PRO A 52 -12.65 -7.64 11.94
CA PRO A 52 -12.00 -7.76 10.64
C PRO A 52 -10.74 -6.90 10.55
N VAL A 53 -9.77 -7.35 9.74
CA VAL A 53 -8.56 -6.59 9.44
C VAL A 53 -8.50 -6.27 7.96
N VAL A 54 -8.27 -4.99 7.61
CA VAL A 54 -8.17 -4.52 6.22
C VAL A 54 -6.77 -3.99 5.93
N LEU A 55 -6.12 -4.52 4.89
CA LEU A 55 -4.73 -4.25 4.55
C LEU A 55 -4.65 -3.33 3.31
N VAL A 56 -4.12 -2.11 3.49
CA VAL A 56 -4.03 -1.05 2.47
C VAL A 56 -2.59 -0.88 2.02
N HIS A 57 -2.28 -1.36 0.81
CA HIS A 57 -0.93 -1.33 0.27
C HIS A 57 -0.46 0.07 -0.18
N GLY A 58 0.82 0.15 -0.58
CA GLY A 58 1.50 1.38 -0.95
C GLY A 58 1.42 1.77 -2.43
N TYR A 59 2.43 2.53 -2.87
CA TYR A 59 2.48 3.16 -4.18
C TYR A 59 2.72 2.19 -5.34
N SER A 60 3.70 1.30 -5.24
CA SER A 60 4.13 0.45 -6.36
C SER A 60 3.78 -1.02 -6.20
N THR A 61 3.88 -1.55 -5.00
CA THR A 61 3.67 -2.97 -4.70
C THR A 61 2.23 -3.19 -4.28
N PRO A 62 1.47 -4.04 -4.99
CA PRO A 62 0.06 -4.29 -4.72
C PRO A 62 -0.16 -5.30 -3.59
N TYR A 63 -1.35 -5.89 -3.50
CA TYR A 63 -1.85 -6.72 -2.40
C TYR A 63 -0.89 -7.80 -1.89
N PHE A 64 -0.10 -8.41 -2.76
CA PHE A 64 0.83 -9.49 -2.40
C PHE A 64 1.98 -9.02 -1.48
N LEU A 65 2.19 -7.71 -1.31
CA LEU A 65 3.09 -7.18 -0.30
C LEU A 65 2.78 -7.74 1.10
N TYR A 66 1.53 -8.05 1.34
CA TYR A 66 1.01 -8.53 2.61
C TYR A 66 0.92 -10.06 2.73
N ASP A 67 1.52 -10.85 1.82
CA ASP A 67 1.37 -12.32 1.84
C ASP A 67 1.60 -12.92 3.24
N HIS A 68 2.74 -12.60 3.88
CA HIS A 68 3.07 -13.10 5.22
C HIS A 68 2.11 -12.60 6.30
N ILE A 69 1.81 -11.30 6.30
CA ILE A 69 0.92 -10.67 7.30
C ILE A 69 -0.50 -11.21 7.16
N PHE A 70 -0.98 -11.40 5.93
CA PHE A 70 -2.30 -11.91 5.63
C PHE A 70 -2.49 -13.33 6.19
N ASP A 71 -1.58 -14.25 5.86
CA ASP A 71 -1.67 -15.63 6.31
C ASP A 71 -1.46 -15.76 7.82
N ALA A 72 -0.57 -14.98 8.43
CA ALA A 72 -0.33 -14.97 9.87
C ALA A 72 -1.57 -14.46 10.66
N LEU A 73 -2.22 -13.39 10.21
CA LEU A 73 -3.43 -12.88 10.85
C LEU A 73 -4.60 -13.87 10.71
N VAL A 74 -4.74 -14.53 9.56
CA VAL A 74 -5.74 -15.60 9.38
C VAL A 74 -5.48 -16.76 10.33
N ALA A 75 -4.23 -17.18 10.47
CA ALA A 75 -3.84 -18.25 11.41
C ALA A 75 -4.11 -17.87 12.88
N GLU A 76 -4.08 -16.58 13.21
CA GLU A 76 -4.46 -16.05 14.53
C GLU A 76 -5.97 -15.89 14.71
N GLY A 77 -6.78 -16.28 13.73
CA GLY A 77 -8.24 -16.28 13.81
C GLY A 77 -8.93 -15.03 13.28
N TYR A 78 -8.22 -14.02 12.77
CA TYR A 78 -8.83 -12.83 12.19
C TYR A 78 -9.48 -13.11 10.84
N ARG A 79 -10.58 -12.42 10.52
CA ARG A 79 -11.06 -12.27 9.15
C ARG A 79 -10.27 -11.15 8.50
N VAL A 80 -9.51 -11.46 7.46
CA VAL A 80 -8.55 -10.55 6.84
C VAL A 80 -8.94 -10.26 5.40
N ILE A 81 -8.95 -8.97 5.04
CA ILE A 81 -9.20 -8.45 3.70
C ILE A 81 -7.97 -7.74 3.22
N ARG A 82 -7.46 -8.11 2.04
CA ARG A 82 -6.45 -7.34 1.30
C ARG A 82 -6.97 -7.05 -0.09
N TYR A 83 -6.64 -5.91 -0.65
CA TYR A 83 -7.17 -5.49 -1.93
C TYR A 83 -6.17 -4.67 -2.72
N ASP A 84 -6.41 -4.53 -4.01
CA ASP A 84 -5.63 -3.66 -4.86
C ASP A 84 -6.26 -2.27 -4.97
N LEU A 85 -5.45 -1.23 -4.75
CA LEU A 85 -5.86 0.15 -5.00
C LEU A 85 -6.20 0.35 -6.48
N LEU A 86 -7.17 1.19 -6.78
CA LEU A 86 -7.49 1.59 -8.16
C LEU A 86 -6.21 2.00 -8.91
N GLY A 87 -6.07 1.57 -10.15
CA GLY A 87 -4.87 1.80 -10.95
C GLY A 87 -3.67 0.94 -10.61
N ARG A 88 -3.77 0.03 -9.65
CA ARG A 88 -2.74 -0.91 -9.20
C ARG A 88 -3.22 -2.35 -9.34
N GLY A 89 -2.26 -3.28 -9.25
CA GLY A 89 -2.57 -4.69 -9.18
C GLY A 89 -3.55 -5.13 -10.26
N LEU A 90 -4.62 -5.75 -9.83
CA LEU A 90 -5.71 -6.25 -10.64
C LEU A 90 -7.01 -5.42 -10.53
N SER A 91 -6.99 -4.28 -9.81
CA SER A 91 -8.12 -3.35 -9.75
C SER A 91 -8.24 -2.46 -10.99
N GLU A 92 -9.40 -1.86 -11.20
CA GLU A 92 -9.70 -1.05 -12.37
C GLU A 92 -8.80 0.20 -12.48
N ARG A 93 -8.57 0.63 -13.74
CA ARG A 93 -7.84 1.85 -14.10
C ARG A 93 -8.83 2.94 -14.46
N VAL A 94 -9.34 3.62 -13.43
CA VAL A 94 -10.36 4.68 -13.60
C VAL A 94 -9.76 5.98 -14.13
N LYS A 95 -10.59 6.83 -14.77
CA LYS A 95 -10.16 8.13 -15.33
C LYS A 95 -10.24 9.26 -14.31
N GLU A 96 -9.93 8.97 -13.06
CA GLU A 96 -9.98 9.93 -11.95
C GLU A 96 -8.58 10.42 -11.58
N LYS A 97 -8.50 11.50 -10.77
CA LYS A 97 -7.26 11.86 -10.10
C LYS A 97 -7.06 10.94 -8.90
N TYR A 98 -5.94 10.25 -8.89
CA TYR A 98 -5.60 9.31 -7.82
C TYR A 98 -5.11 10.08 -6.59
N THR A 99 -6.04 10.43 -5.71
CA THR A 99 -5.80 11.16 -4.45
C THR A 99 -6.08 10.25 -3.25
N PRO A 100 -5.61 10.62 -2.03
CA PRO A 100 -5.96 9.87 -0.83
C PRO A 100 -7.48 9.74 -0.62
N GLU A 101 -8.26 10.77 -1.00
CA GLU A 101 -9.72 10.78 -0.88
C GLU A 101 -10.40 9.79 -1.84
N LEU A 102 -9.89 9.64 -3.09
CA LEU A 102 -10.40 8.62 -4.01
C LEU A 102 -10.18 7.22 -3.45
N PHE A 103 -8.98 6.94 -2.96
CA PHE A 103 -8.65 5.65 -2.38
C PHE A 103 -9.40 5.40 -1.06
N ALA A 104 -9.60 6.42 -0.23
CA ALA A 104 -10.42 6.32 0.98
C ALA A 104 -11.90 6.05 0.65
N LYS A 105 -12.41 6.61 -0.46
CA LYS A 105 -13.75 6.27 -0.99
C LYS A 105 -13.80 4.80 -1.44
N GLN A 106 -12.79 4.33 -2.20
CA GLN A 106 -12.69 2.91 -2.59
C GLN A 106 -12.71 2.00 -1.36
N LEU A 107 -11.89 2.31 -0.33
CA LEU A 107 -11.86 1.55 0.92
C LEU A 107 -13.25 1.56 1.61
N LYS A 108 -13.93 2.71 1.67
CA LYS A 108 -15.26 2.82 2.28
C LYS A 108 -16.29 1.93 1.56
N GLU A 109 -16.33 2.01 0.24
CA GLU A 109 -17.24 1.19 -0.56
C GLU A 109 -16.94 -0.31 -0.42
N LEU A 110 -15.65 -0.68 -0.34
CA LEU A 110 -15.23 -2.07 -0.16
C LEU A 110 -15.65 -2.63 1.21
N VAL A 111 -15.44 -1.89 2.30
CA VAL A 111 -15.85 -2.36 3.63
C VAL A 111 -17.38 -2.37 3.79
N ASP A 112 -18.10 -1.45 3.16
CA ASP A 112 -19.58 -1.47 3.15
C ASP A 112 -20.13 -2.70 2.42
N GLU A 113 -19.44 -3.19 1.39
CA GLU A 113 -19.81 -4.39 0.63
C GLU A 113 -19.49 -5.68 1.39
N LEU A 114 -18.27 -5.77 1.96
CA LEU A 114 -17.74 -7.03 2.51
C LEU A 114 -18.00 -7.24 4.00
N ILE A 115 -18.03 -6.15 4.79
CA ILE A 115 -18.18 -6.16 6.26
C ILE A 115 -19.11 -5.02 6.71
N PRO A 116 -20.36 -4.98 6.24
CA PRO A 116 -21.26 -3.84 6.47
C PRO A 116 -21.49 -3.60 7.96
N ASN A 117 -21.27 -2.35 8.38
CA ASN A 117 -21.45 -1.87 9.77
C ASN A 117 -20.55 -2.58 10.81
N GLU A 118 -19.54 -3.31 10.41
CA GLU A 118 -18.57 -3.88 11.34
C GLU A 118 -17.39 -2.93 11.52
N PRO A 119 -17.07 -2.45 12.73
CA PRO A 119 -15.83 -1.78 13.00
C PRO A 119 -14.65 -2.72 12.80
N PHE A 120 -13.58 -2.22 12.18
CA PHE A 120 -12.44 -3.03 11.76
C PHE A 120 -11.10 -2.43 12.16
N ILE A 121 -10.05 -3.22 12.09
CA ILE A 121 -8.66 -2.80 12.23
C ILE A 121 -8.12 -2.51 10.82
N VAL A 122 -7.40 -1.40 10.64
CA VAL A 122 -6.85 -1.04 9.34
C VAL A 122 -5.34 -0.92 9.37
N PHE A 123 -4.68 -1.53 8.37
CA PHE A 123 -3.24 -1.43 8.18
C PHE A 123 -2.94 -0.57 6.96
N GLY A 124 -1.97 0.32 7.07
CA GLY A 124 -1.55 1.18 5.98
C GLY A 124 -0.03 1.17 5.77
N THR A 125 0.43 0.71 4.59
CA THR A 125 1.86 0.72 4.25
C THR A 125 2.19 1.86 3.30
N SER A 126 3.26 2.62 3.59
CA SER A 126 3.75 3.66 2.68
C SER A 126 2.64 4.64 2.28
N MET A 127 2.31 4.79 1.00
CA MET A 127 1.17 5.59 0.52
C MET A 127 -0.17 5.17 1.17
N GLY A 128 -0.32 3.89 1.53
CA GLY A 128 -1.49 3.39 2.27
C GLY A 128 -1.73 4.12 3.59
N GLY A 129 -0.67 4.62 4.22
CA GLY A 129 -0.78 5.46 5.41
C GLY A 129 -1.56 6.74 5.17
N SER A 130 -1.28 7.49 4.09
CA SER A 130 -2.06 8.69 3.71
C SER A 130 -3.52 8.35 3.40
N ILE A 131 -3.78 7.17 2.82
CA ILE A 131 -5.13 6.69 2.51
C ILE A 131 -5.91 6.39 3.80
N VAL A 132 -5.30 5.66 4.73
CA VAL A 132 -5.88 5.36 6.04
C VAL A 132 -6.13 6.64 6.83
N ALA A 133 -5.19 7.60 6.80
CA ALA A 133 -5.38 8.91 7.44
C ALA A 133 -6.58 9.68 6.85
N ALA A 134 -6.77 9.61 5.52
CA ALA A 134 -7.93 10.22 4.86
C ALA A 134 -9.24 9.52 5.23
N PHE A 135 -9.21 8.20 5.33
CA PHE A 135 -10.36 7.39 5.74
C PHE A 135 -10.79 7.71 7.18
N CYS A 136 -9.86 7.60 8.14
CA CYS A 136 -10.14 7.84 9.55
C CYS A 136 -10.53 9.30 9.85
N ALA A 137 -10.03 10.25 9.05
CA ALA A 137 -10.45 11.65 9.17
C ALA A 137 -11.93 11.89 8.80
N LYS A 138 -12.58 10.93 8.13
CA LYS A 138 -13.95 11.04 7.62
C LYS A 138 -14.91 10.02 8.26
N TRP A 139 -14.41 8.81 8.55
CA TRP A 139 -15.20 7.71 9.11
C TRP A 139 -14.49 7.07 10.32
N PRO A 140 -14.17 7.84 11.37
CA PRO A 140 -13.39 7.34 12.51
C PRO A 140 -14.09 6.19 13.25
N ASP A 141 -15.42 6.24 13.36
CA ASP A 141 -16.22 5.27 14.13
C ASP A 141 -16.17 3.84 13.57
N LEU A 142 -15.71 3.68 12.33
CA LEU A 142 -15.52 2.37 11.70
C LEU A 142 -14.16 1.74 12.01
N VAL A 143 -13.24 2.45 12.68
CA VAL A 143 -11.88 1.97 12.88
C VAL A 143 -11.58 1.80 14.37
N GLN A 144 -11.26 0.56 14.76
CA GLN A 144 -10.91 0.23 16.15
C GLN A 144 -9.43 0.46 16.45
N LYS A 145 -8.54 0.06 15.54
CA LYS A 145 -7.07 0.22 15.67
C LYS A 145 -6.44 0.49 14.31
N ILE A 146 -5.30 1.15 14.33
CA ILE A 146 -4.52 1.47 13.14
C ILE A 146 -3.10 0.91 13.28
N VAL A 147 -2.61 0.25 12.24
CA VAL A 147 -1.19 -0.14 12.13
C VAL A 147 -0.59 0.49 10.90
N PHE A 148 0.48 1.25 11.09
CA PHE A 148 1.24 1.84 10.00
C PHE A 148 2.61 1.18 9.83
N TYR A 149 2.94 0.84 8.60
CA TYR A 149 4.24 0.32 8.20
C TYR A 149 4.92 1.32 7.27
N ALA A 150 5.95 2.01 7.76
CA ALA A 150 6.70 3.05 7.06
C ALA A 150 5.79 4.03 6.27
N PRO A 151 4.81 4.68 6.92
CA PRO A 151 3.78 5.45 6.24
C PRO A 151 4.34 6.70 5.56
N ALA A 152 3.85 6.99 4.35
CA ALA A 152 4.15 8.22 3.62
C ALA A 152 3.26 9.39 4.10
N GLY A 153 3.59 10.62 3.71
CA GLY A 153 2.70 11.79 3.85
C GLY A 153 3.17 12.84 4.86
N MET A 154 4.38 12.72 5.41
CA MET A 154 4.92 13.77 6.28
C MET A 154 5.55 14.92 5.49
N ASP A 155 5.25 16.16 5.89
CA ASP A 155 5.68 17.39 5.21
C ASP A 155 7.18 17.69 5.30
N ASN A 156 7.95 16.92 6.05
CA ASN A 156 9.41 16.94 6.05
C ASN A 156 10.03 16.02 5.00
N PHE A 157 9.25 15.24 4.24
CA PHE A 157 9.76 14.42 3.15
C PHE A 157 10.43 15.27 2.07
N LYS A 158 11.63 14.87 1.66
CA LYS A 158 12.43 15.53 0.62
C LYS A 158 12.45 14.65 -0.64
N PRO A 159 11.49 14.83 -1.58
CA PRO A 159 11.42 13.99 -2.75
C PRO A 159 12.68 14.15 -3.63
N PRO A 160 13.24 13.04 -4.14
CA PRO A 160 14.34 13.09 -5.09
C PRO A 160 14.01 13.91 -6.33
N ILE A 161 15.03 14.51 -6.95
CA ILE A 161 14.84 15.42 -8.09
C ILE A 161 14.08 14.76 -9.26
N TYR A 162 14.28 13.48 -9.49
CA TYR A 162 13.58 12.77 -10.58
C TYR A 162 12.05 12.70 -10.38
N MET A 163 11.58 12.64 -9.12
CA MET A 163 10.13 12.72 -8.83
C MET A 163 9.57 14.09 -9.17
N LYS A 164 10.34 15.16 -8.89
CA LYS A 164 9.94 16.54 -9.25
C LYS A 164 9.91 16.72 -10.75
N LEU A 165 10.84 16.12 -11.50
CA LEU A 165 10.84 16.19 -12.97
C LEU A 165 9.57 15.56 -13.58
N ALA A 166 8.97 14.55 -12.94
CA ALA A 166 7.71 13.96 -13.38
C ALA A 166 6.52 14.95 -13.34
N THR A 167 6.64 16.06 -12.60
CA THR A 167 5.59 17.10 -12.50
C THR A 167 5.69 18.19 -13.56
N VAL A 168 6.77 18.21 -14.37
CA VAL A 168 6.94 19.20 -15.43
C VAL A 168 5.80 19.07 -16.45
N PRO A 169 5.05 20.15 -16.73
CA PRO A 169 3.93 20.12 -17.66
C PRO A 169 4.30 19.49 -19.01
N VAL A 170 3.39 18.72 -19.60
CA VAL A 170 3.49 18.08 -20.92
C VAL A 170 4.61 17.02 -21.02
N ILE A 171 5.83 17.34 -20.58
CA ILE A 171 7.03 16.49 -20.78
C ILE A 171 7.17 15.47 -19.64
N GLY A 172 6.94 15.88 -18.40
CA GLY A 172 7.20 15.07 -17.21
C GLY A 172 6.48 13.72 -17.23
N LYS A 173 5.21 13.70 -17.59
CA LYS A 173 4.42 12.45 -17.72
C LYS A 173 4.98 11.53 -18.79
N ARG A 174 5.45 12.07 -19.94
CA ARG A 174 6.02 11.25 -21.02
C ARG A 174 7.34 10.62 -20.60
N ILE A 175 8.22 11.40 -19.98
CA ILE A 175 9.51 10.90 -19.45
C ILE A 175 9.23 9.84 -18.36
N PHE A 176 8.30 10.10 -17.45
CA PHE A 176 7.90 9.16 -16.42
C PHE A 176 7.48 7.80 -17.03
N LYS A 177 6.57 7.82 -18.01
CA LYS A 177 6.12 6.59 -18.68
C LYS A 177 7.22 5.82 -19.40
N LEU A 178 8.23 6.52 -19.90
CA LEU A 178 9.37 5.90 -20.58
C LEU A 178 10.35 5.25 -19.59
N VAL A 179 10.58 5.88 -18.44
CA VAL A 179 11.61 5.46 -17.49
C VAL A 179 11.07 4.47 -16.45
N MET A 180 9.83 4.67 -15.97
CA MET A 180 9.26 3.92 -14.87
C MET A 180 9.21 2.39 -15.06
N PRO A 181 8.86 1.83 -16.24
CA PRO A 181 8.80 0.38 -16.39
C PRO A 181 10.09 -0.32 -15.98
N LYS A 182 11.22 0.16 -16.51
CA LYS A 182 12.54 -0.39 -16.19
C LYS A 182 12.96 -0.05 -14.77
N SER A 183 12.78 1.20 -14.34
CA SER A 183 13.20 1.67 -13.03
C SER A 183 12.46 0.96 -11.89
N THR A 184 11.15 0.78 -12.00
CA THR A 184 10.35 0.09 -10.99
C THR A 184 10.82 -1.36 -10.80
N LEU A 185 10.96 -2.11 -11.90
CA LEU A 185 11.37 -3.51 -11.82
C LEU A 185 12.84 -3.67 -11.39
N ALA A 186 13.73 -2.77 -11.85
CA ALA A 186 15.15 -2.83 -11.49
C ALA A 186 15.41 -2.54 -10.01
N ARG A 187 14.55 -1.71 -9.39
CA ARG A 187 14.70 -1.31 -7.99
C ARG A 187 13.72 -2.02 -7.05
N ALA A 188 12.90 -2.92 -7.57
CA ALA A 188 11.88 -3.59 -6.80
C ALA A 188 12.42 -4.37 -5.59
N THR A 189 13.68 -4.80 -5.67
CA THR A 189 14.34 -5.59 -4.63
C THR A 189 15.38 -4.82 -3.82
N ASP A 190 15.56 -3.51 -4.07
CA ASP A 190 16.54 -2.69 -3.36
C ASP A 190 16.28 -2.63 -1.84
N GLU A 191 15.04 -2.88 -1.43
CA GLU A 191 14.58 -2.86 -0.05
C GLU A 191 14.30 -4.27 0.52
N LEU A 192 14.60 -5.34 -0.24
CA LEU A 192 14.60 -6.73 0.24
C LEU A 192 16.01 -7.09 0.71
N LEU A 193 16.33 -6.73 1.94
CA LEU A 193 17.70 -6.78 2.46
C LEU A 193 18.07 -8.18 2.96
N HIS A 194 17.08 -8.97 3.41
CA HIS A 194 17.26 -10.25 4.09
C HIS A 194 16.80 -11.48 3.27
N GLN A 195 16.32 -11.28 2.03
CA GLN A 195 15.83 -12.34 1.17
C GLN A 195 16.90 -12.86 0.20
N ASP A 196 16.77 -14.15 -0.15
CA ASP A 196 17.60 -14.77 -1.18
C ASP A 196 17.19 -14.34 -2.60
N GLU A 197 18.01 -14.68 -3.60
CA GLU A 197 17.76 -14.30 -4.99
C GLU A 197 16.51 -14.97 -5.59
N ALA A 198 16.08 -16.15 -5.09
CA ALA A 198 14.88 -16.81 -5.60
C ALA A 198 13.62 -16.05 -5.18
N VAL A 199 13.56 -15.58 -3.94
CA VAL A 199 12.47 -14.73 -3.41
C VAL A 199 12.46 -13.38 -4.10
N LYS A 200 13.62 -12.74 -4.27
CA LYS A 200 13.76 -11.49 -5.02
C LYS A 200 13.26 -11.62 -6.46
N ASP A 201 13.64 -12.69 -7.13
CA ASP A 201 13.20 -12.97 -8.50
C ASP A 201 11.69 -13.21 -8.59
N LYS A 202 11.10 -13.91 -7.61
CA LYS A 202 9.65 -14.09 -7.51
C LYS A 202 8.95 -12.75 -7.35
N PHE A 203 9.41 -11.91 -6.43
CA PHE A 203 8.85 -10.58 -6.19
C PHE A 203 8.82 -9.71 -7.46
N VAL A 204 9.92 -9.70 -8.23
CA VAL A 204 9.99 -8.97 -9.50
C VAL A 204 9.01 -9.53 -10.53
N ARG A 205 8.83 -10.86 -10.60
CA ARG A 205 7.84 -11.49 -11.51
C ARG A 205 6.41 -11.13 -11.13
N ASP A 206 6.07 -11.18 -9.83
CA ASP A 206 4.73 -10.85 -9.33
C ASP A 206 4.40 -9.37 -9.57
N LEU A 207 5.38 -8.49 -9.34
CA LEU A 207 5.21 -7.07 -9.64
C LEU A 207 5.01 -6.85 -11.16
N ALA A 208 5.82 -7.45 -12.01
CA ALA A 208 5.72 -7.34 -13.45
C ALA A 208 4.38 -7.91 -13.98
N TYR A 209 3.85 -8.98 -13.37
CA TYR A 209 2.52 -9.52 -13.67
C TYR A 209 1.44 -8.46 -13.49
N THR A 210 1.47 -7.70 -12.41
CA THR A 210 0.46 -6.65 -12.16
C THR A 210 0.66 -5.40 -13.03
N MET A 211 1.91 -5.11 -13.43
CA MET A 211 2.24 -3.97 -14.30
C MET A 211 1.85 -4.18 -15.77
N GLN A 212 1.52 -5.40 -16.20
CA GLN A 212 1.21 -5.69 -17.60
C GLN A 212 -0.10 -5.07 -18.11
N TYR A 213 -0.96 -4.61 -17.21
CA TYR A 213 -2.28 -4.08 -17.57
C TYR A 213 -2.24 -2.59 -17.86
N LYS A 214 -2.80 -2.20 -19.03
CA LYS A 214 -2.84 -0.82 -19.52
C LYS A 214 -3.48 0.14 -18.52
N GLY A 215 -2.90 1.31 -18.37
CA GLY A 215 -3.30 2.34 -17.41
C GLY A 215 -2.53 2.30 -16.08
N TYR A 216 -1.67 1.30 -15.86
CA TYR A 216 -0.80 1.23 -14.69
C TYR A 216 0.09 2.49 -14.55
N LEU A 217 0.76 2.88 -15.64
CA LEU A 217 1.66 4.05 -15.64
C LEU A 217 0.91 5.37 -15.48
N ASP A 218 -0.32 5.48 -16.02
CA ASP A 218 -1.17 6.65 -15.82
C ASP A 218 -1.61 6.78 -14.36
N GLY A 219 -2.09 5.69 -13.75
CA GLY A 219 -2.48 5.64 -12.34
C GLY A 219 -1.29 5.90 -11.41
N THR A 220 -0.13 5.30 -11.70
CA THR A 220 1.10 5.50 -10.93
C THR A 220 1.56 6.95 -11.01
N TRP A 221 1.61 7.55 -12.21
CA TRP A 221 1.95 8.96 -12.37
C TRP A 221 0.95 9.88 -11.63
N SER A 222 -0.35 9.61 -11.75
CA SER A 222 -1.38 10.41 -11.08
C SER A 222 -1.24 10.36 -9.56
N SER A 223 -0.96 9.18 -8.98
CA SER A 223 -0.70 9.06 -7.54
C SER A 223 0.59 9.76 -7.10
N LEU A 224 1.65 9.74 -7.95
CA LEU A 224 2.86 10.48 -7.64
C LEU A 224 2.56 11.98 -7.44
N VAL A 225 1.85 12.59 -8.38
CA VAL A 225 1.63 14.04 -8.38
C VAL A 225 0.48 14.49 -7.48
N ASN A 226 -0.49 13.62 -7.20
CA ASN A 226 -1.68 13.98 -6.42
C ASN A 226 -1.70 13.38 -5.00
N THR A 227 -0.76 12.48 -4.66
CA THR A 227 -0.60 11.90 -3.32
C THR A 227 0.85 12.07 -2.84
N ILE A 228 1.80 11.32 -3.37
CA ILE A 228 3.18 11.26 -2.83
C ILE A 228 3.85 12.62 -2.71
N LEU A 229 3.63 13.52 -3.65
CA LEU A 229 4.19 14.88 -3.63
C LEU A 229 3.32 15.92 -2.91
N LYS A 230 2.18 15.50 -2.34
CA LYS A 230 1.22 16.35 -1.62
C LYS A 230 1.36 16.26 -0.09
N THR A 231 2.58 16.12 0.39
CA THR A 231 2.91 15.84 1.79
C THR A 231 2.36 16.85 2.81
N LYS A 232 2.17 18.11 2.42
CA LYS A 232 1.54 19.12 3.30
C LYS A 232 0.05 18.84 3.50
N GLU A 233 -0.63 18.43 2.44
CA GLU A 233 -2.03 18.04 2.45
C GLU A 233 -2.22 16.76 3.24
N ASP A 234 -1.38 15.76 3.00
CA ASP A 234 -1.40 14.47 3.71
C ASP A 234 -1.11 14.66 5.20
N THR A 235 -0.12 15.48 5.59
CA THR A 235 0.12 15.81 7.00
C THR A 235 -1.12 16.42 7.68
N LYS A 236 -1.97 17.17 6.95
CA LYS A 236 -3.24 17.67 7.51
C LYS A 236 -4.25 16.54 7.73
N LEU A 237 -4.26 15.51 6.88
CA LEU A 237 -5.10 14.33 7.07
C LEU A 237 -4.69 13.57 8.34
N TYR A 238 -3.40 13.32 8.54
CA TYR A 238 -2.89 12.72 9.77
C TYR A 238 -3.25 13.52 11.02
N LYS A 239 -3.17 14.87 10.96
CA LYS A 239 -3.58 15.73 12.08
C LYS A 239 -5.08 15.64 12.37
N LYS A 240 -5.92 15.43 11.36
CA LYS A 240 -7.37 15.21 11.56
C LYS A 240 -7.62 13.84 12.16
N MET A 241 -6.96 12.81 11.66
CA MET A 241 -7.02 11.43 12.18
C MET A 241 -6.58 11.40 13.65
N ALA A 242 -5.45 12.02 13.99
CA ALA A 242 -4.92 12.05 15.37
C ALA A 242 -5.90 12.61 16.42
N ARG A 243 -6.82 13.48 16.02
CA ARG A 243 -7.87 14.02 16.91
C ARG A 243 -8.96 13.01 17.26
N GLN A 244 -8.97 11.86 16.59
CA GLN A 244 -9.93 10.79 16.84
C GLN A 244 -9.46 9.83 17.93
N HIS A 245 -8.19 9.96 18.38
CA HIS A 245 -7.58 9.14 19.44
C HIS A 245 -7.71 7.63 19.21
N ILE A 246 -7.73 7.19 17.95
CA ILE A 246 -7.75 5.76 17.60
C ILE A 246 -6.40 5.16 17.96
N PRO A 247 -6.33 4.05 18.74
CA PRO A 247 -5.08 3.36 19.05
C PRO A 247 -4.26 3.09 17.79
N THR A 248 -3.01 3.53 17.77
CA THR A 248 -2.18 3.51 16.56
C THR A 248 -0.79 2.99 16.86
N LEU A 249 -0.34 1.99 16.10
CA LEU A 249 1.02 1.48 16.07
C LEU A 249 1.72 1.93 14.80
N VAL A 250 2.95 2.41 14.90
CA VAL A 250 3.79 2.80 13.75
C VAL A 250 5.09 2.00 13.80
N ILE A 251 5.37 1.20 12.77
CA ILE A 251 6.63 0.46 12.63
C ILE A 251 7.44 1.01 11.46
N TRP A 252 8.75 1.20 11.66
CA TRP A 252 9.62 1.81 10.64
C TRP A 252 11.01 1.19 10.64
N GLY A 253 11.57 0.97 9.43
CA GLY A 253 12.92 0.45 9.27
C GLY A 253 13.99 1.55 9.22
N THR A 254 15.18 1.31 9.81
CA THR A 254 16.29 2.28 9.80
C THR A 254 16.96 2.42 8.43
N GLU A 255 16.94 1.35 7.61
CA GLU A 255 17.54 1.31 6.27
C GLU A 255 16.53 1.66 5.15
N ASP A 256 15.36 2.18 5.51
CA ASP A 256 14.34 2.60 4.55
C ASP A 256 14.83 3.77 3.68
N LYS A 257 15.15 3.48 2.43
CA LYS A 257 15.60 4.46 1.43
C LYS A 257 14.45 5.13 0.68
N THR A 258 13.26 4.50 0.72
CA THR A 258 12.06 4.99 0.06
C THR A 258 11.34 6.04 0.91
N MET A 259 11.09 5.73 2.19
CA MET A 259 10.57 6.64 3.22
C MET A 259 11.59 6.75 4.37
N PRO A 260 12.63 7.59 4.21
CA PRO A 260 13.74 7.64 5.16
C PRO A 260 13.28 7.91 6.60
N ILE A 261 13.88 7.20 7.54
CA ILE A 261 13.52 7.16 8.97
C ILE A 261 13.42 8.54 9.64
N TYR A 262 14.14 9.57 9.15
CA TYR A 262 14.06 10.93 9.71
C TYR A 262 12.63 11.51 9.71
N GLN A 263 11.71 10.93 8.93
CA GLN A 263 10.30 11.35 8.90
C GLN A 263 9.56 10.95 10.17
N ILE A 264 10.05 9.96 10.92
CA ILE A 264 9.43 9.47 12.16
C ILE A 264 9.31 10.57 13.21
N ASP A 265 10.30 11.46 13.32
CA ASP A 265 10.26 12.60 14.26
C ASP A 265 9.07 13.54 13.97
N ARG A 266 8.73 13.69 12.71
CA ARG A 266 7.59 14.50 12.29
C ARG A 266 6.29 13.77 12.54
N MET A 267 6.26 12.46 12.27
CA MET A 267 5.12 11.57 12.53
C MET A 267 4.78 11.57 14.03
N ALA A 268 5.77 11.36 14.89
CA ALA A 268 5.60 11.35 16.35
C ALA A 268 5.06 12.69 16.91
N LYS A 269 5.44 13.84 16.31
CA LYS A 269 4.87 15.14 16.67
C LYS A 269 3.40 15.30 16.26
N VAL A 270 2.95 14.55 15.27
CA VAL A 270 1.56 14.56 14.77
C VAL A 270 0.71 13.51 15.49
N LEU A 271 1.23 12.30 15.62
CA LEU A 271 0.57 11.15 16.26
C LEU A 271 1.15 10.96 17.68
N LYS A 272 0.80 11.84 18.59
CA LYS A 272 1.40 11.89 19.94
C LYS A 272 1.04 10.68 20.80
N ASP A 273 -0.12 10.09 20.56
CA ASP A 273 -0.66 8.97 21.32
C ASP A 273 -0.32 7.62 20.68
N ALA A 274 0.41 7.62 19.54
CA ALA A 274 0.80 6.40 18.86
C ALA A 274 2.02 5.74 19.50
N GLU A 275 2.04 4.40 19.45
CA GLU A 275 3.20 3.60 19.74
C GLU A 275 4.15 3.57 18.53
N PHE A 276 5.46 3.66 18.77
CA PHE A 276 6.47 3.65 17.72
C PHE A 276 7.47 2.53 17.94
N VAL A 277 7.66 1.69 16.92
CA VAL A 277 8.64 0.60 16.91
C VAL A 277 9.61 0.81 15.77
N ILE A 278 10.90 0.76 16.06
CA ILE A 278 11.98 0.91 15.07
C ILE A 278 12.61 -0.45 14.80
N PHE A 279 12.65 -0.83 13.54
CA PHE A 279 13.29 -2.05 13.07
C PHE A 279 14.71 -1.72 12.58
N GLU A 280 15.70 -1.99 13.41
CA GLU A 280 17.11 -1.83 13.05
C GLU A 280 17.47 -2.77 11.89
N GLY A 281 18.14 -2.24 10.87
CA GLY A 281 18.60 -2.96 9.69
C GLY A 281 17.53 -3.27 8.65
N SER A 282 16.27 -2.84 8.84
CA SER A 282 15.17 -3.15 7.94
C SER A 282 14.95 -2.06 6.88
N GLY A 283 14.64 -2.47 5.64
CA GLY A 283 14.28 -1.61 4.51
C GLY A 283 12.82 -1.21 4.50
N HIS A 284 12.35 -0.64 3.36
CA HIS A 284 10.97 -0.12 3.22
C HIS A 284 9.88 -1.20 3.20
N ILE A 285 10.19 -2.35 2.63
CA ILE A 285 9.21 -3.44 2.43
C ILE A 285 9.45 -4.62 3.38
N PHE A 286 9.83 -4.31 4.62
CA PHE A 286 10.09 -5.31 5.67
C PHE A 286 8.90 -6.24 5.94
N LEU A 287 7.68 -5.85 5.57
CA LEU A 287 6.51 -6.75 5.63
C LEU A 287 6.68 -8.02 4.80
N TYR A 288 7.32 -7.88 3.65
CA TYR A 288 7.63 -8.99 2.75
C TYR A 288 8.99 -9.60 3.05
N ASP A 289 9.94 -8.77 3.51
CA ASP A 289 11.32 -9.15 3.79
C ASP A 289 11.47 -9.86 5.14
N GLU A 290 10.78 -9.38 6.17
CA GLU A 290 10.86 -9.83 7.57
C GLU A 290 9.45 -9.99 8.17
N GLY A 291 8.53 -10.65 7.45
CA GLY A 291 7.12 -10.76 7.84
C GLY A 291 6.90 -11.32 9.24
N ASP A 292 7.68 -12.32 9.67
CA ASP A 292 7.60 -12.90 11.02
C ASP A 292 7.95 -11.88 12.10
N ARG A 293 8.96 -11.03 11.86
CA ARG A 293 9.32 -9.94 12.77
C ARG A 293 8.22 -8.88 12.84
N ALA A 294 7.65 -8.51 11.69
CA ALA A 294 6.57 -7.54 11.64
C ALA A 294 5.34 -8.02 12.40
N ILE A 295 4.92 -9.28 12.20
CA ILE A 295 3.75 -9.84 12.88
C ILE A 295 3.98 -10.03 14.38
N ALA A 296 5.19 -10.41 14.81
CA ALA A 296 5.54 -10.57 16.22
C ALA A 296 5.40 -9.27 17.02
N HIS A 297 5.62 -8.10 16.41
CA HIS A 297 5.40 -6.80 17.06
C HIS A 297 3.96 -6.28 16.86
N THR A 298 3.26 -6.73 15.83
CA THR A 298 1.89 -6.29 15.54
C THR A 298 0.86 -7.02 16.42
N LEU A 299 0.99 -8.34 16.60
CA LEU A 299 0.01 -9.15 17.33
C LEU A 299 -0.20 -8.72 18.79
N PRO A 300 0.83 -8.37 19.60
CA PRO A 300 0.62 -7.87 20.94
C PRO A 300 -0.29 -6.63 20.95
N PHE A 301 0.00 -5.63 20.11
CA PHE A 301 -0.81 -4.42 19.97
C PHE A 301 -2.26 -4.71 19.58
N LEU A 302 -2.51 -5.72 18.73
CA LEU A 302 -3.88 -6.08 18.35
C LEU A 302 -4.67 -6.71 19.51
N LYS A 303 -3.99 -7.42 20.43
CA LYS A 303 -4.57 -8.15 21.57
C LYS A 303 -4.77 -7.27 22.82
N GLU A 304 -4.18 -6.09 22.89
CA GLU A 304 -4.44 -5.11 23.96
C GLU A 304 -5.91 -4.63 23.90
N GLU A 305 -6.53 -4.43 25.10
CA GLU A 305 -7.91 -3.92 25.21
C GLU A 305 -8.00 -2.41 25.03
#